data_0f6e99fd2de32b777bca84480a5bd358
#
_entry.id   0f6e99fd2de32b777bca84480a5bd358
#
_cell.length_a   1.000
_cell.length_b   1.000
_cell.length_c   1.000
_cell.angle_alpha   90.00
_cell.angle_beta   90.00
_cell.angle_gamma   90.00
#
_symmetry.space_group_name_H-M   'P 1'
#
loop_
_entity.id
_entity.type
_entity.pdbx_description
1 polymer ?
#
loop_
_entity_poly.entity_id
_entity_poly.type
_entity_poly.pdbx_seq_one_letter_code
_entity_poly.pdbx_strand_id
1 'polypeptide(L)'
;MASGAVPAGRGRTGQNPVMPSRSNVLLRGVVSGAVFCAGLLVALSASAADASTASIVIGADEIVLDRPQSEWSQAYLQWIAAFARDSSPVADTSGASCTARQQGDVWFLAGSDGTAPVTRTCAVPAGKTLFVPVVSTVERSGNREPDCDSMARIAADNITHRVSRLSMTIDGQAVDNLASHRLATHDCFALGLRQSPRSVAKTAVADGYYVMLQPLPAGPHTIAVEARFDSTPLSTTYRLDVR
;
A
#
# COMPACT_ATOMS: atom_id res chain seq x y z
N MET A 1 48.47 21.42 -19.68
CA MET A 1 48.85 22.82 -19.87
C MET A 1 47.71 23.70 -19.44
N ALA A 2 48.02 24.57 -18.48
CA ALA A 2 47.36 25.72 -17.94
C ALA A 2 46.00 25.50 -17.24
N SER A 3 45.83 25.48 -15.94
CA SER A 3 46.22 26.36 -14.83
C SER A 3 45.54 27.76 -14.91
N GLY A 4 44.77 28.08 -13.90
CA GLY A 4 44.17 29.37 -13.58
C GLY A 4 43.14 29.19 -12.47
N ALA A 5 43.44 29.24 -11.27
CA ALA A 5 43.72 30.20 -10.18
C ALA A 5 42.50 31.00 -9.74
N VAL A 6 42.19 30.82 -8.45
CA VAL A 6 41.29 31.54 -7.53
C VAL A 6 41.77 32.98 -7.32
N PRO A 7 40.86 33.91 -6.93
CA PRO A 7 41.21 34.63 -5.71
C PRO A 7 40.09 34.71 -4.65
N ALA A 8 40.58 34.72 -3.43
CA ALA A 8 39.89 34.98 -2.18
C ALA A 8 39.67 36.50 -1.98
N GLY A 9 38.63 36.86 -1.23
CA GLY A 9 38.35 38.19 -0.74
C GLY A 9 37.59 38.15 0.58
N ARG A 10 38.34 38.38 1.67
CA ARG A 10 38.06 38.93 3.02
C ARG A 10 36.82 39.84 3.04
N GLY A 11 35.90 39.82 4.00
CA GLY A 11 36.04 39.90 5.44
C GLY A 11 35.49 41.26 5.91
N ARG A 12 34.54 41.29 6.84
CA ARG A 12 34.38 42.35 7.83
C ARG A 12 33.33 41.98 8.87
N THR A 13 33.80 41.89 10.05
CA THR A 13 33.37 42.15 11.41
C THR A 13 32.48 43.40 11.61
N GLY A 14 31.59 43.32 12.61
CA GLY A 14 30.96 44.52 13.20
C GLY A 14 29.69 44.17 13.98
N GLN A 15 29.82 43.76 15.22
CA GLN A 15 29.51 44.50 16.46
C GLN A 15 28.02 44.64 16.81
N ASN A 16 27.65 44.04 17.94
CA ASN A 16 26.53 44.40 18.83
C ASN A 16 26.68 45.82 19.39
N PRO A 17 25.59 46.46 19.78
CA PRO A 17 25.55 47.01 21.12
C PRO A 17 24.22 46.74 21.87
N VAL A 18 24.29 46.20 23.08
CA VAL A 18 24.08 46.79 24.40
C VAL A 18 22.71 47.44 24.67
N MET A 19 22.05 46.87 25.67
CA MET A 19 20.89 47.40 26.44
C MET A 19 21.17 48.80 27.02
N PRO A 20 20.09 49.51 27.42
CA PRO A 20 20.05 49.88 28.82
C PRO A 20 18.72 49.62 29.56
N SER A 21 18.92 49.58 30.81
CA SER A 21 18.17 49.33 32.03
C SER A 21 17.28 50.50 32.49
N ARG A 22 16.25 50.11 33.27
CA ARG A 22 15.59 50.81 34.39
C ARG A 22 14.53 51.88 34.09
N SER A 23 13.32 51.75 34.66
CA SER A 23 12.98 52.39 35.92
C SER A 23 11.59 51.95 36.42
N ASN A 24 11.57 51.71 37.72
CA ASN A 24 10.36 51.46 38.54
C ASN A 24 9.51 52.71 38.64
N VAL A 25 8.20 52.57 38.56
CA VAL A 25 7.25 53.50 39.22
C VAL A 25 6.17 52.64 39.92
N LEU A 26 6.22 52.76 41.24
CA LEU A 26 5.17 52.29 42.16
C LEU A 26 3.99 53.26 42.08
N LEU A 27 2.80 52.79 41.86
CA LEU A 27 1.59 53.49 42.28
C LEU A 27 0.60 52.52 42.91
N ARG A 28 0.27 52.80 44.20
CA ARG A 28 -0.74 52.13 44.99
C ARG A 28 -2.12 52.64 44.57
N GLY A 29 -3.13 51.75 44.50
CA GLY A 29 -4.55 52.12 44.34
C GLY A 29 -5.47 50.94 44.48
N VAL A 30 -5.90 50.68 45.68
CA VAL A 30 -7.24 50.34 46.23
C VAL A 30 -8.17 49.39 45.41
N VAL A 31 -8.34 48.26 45.99
CA VAL A 31 -9.52 47.38 46.23
C VAL A 31 -10.83 47.76 45.54
N SER A 32 -11.36 46.87 44.74
CA SER A 32 -12.78 46.55 44.73
C SER A 32 -12.98 45.12 44.16
N GLY A 33 -13.62 44.25 44.94
CA GLY A 33 -13.86 42.87 44.60
C GLY A 33 -14.95 42.73 43.52
N ALA A 34 -14.68 41.89 42.58
CA ALA A 34 -15.69 41.23 41.78
C ALA A 34 -15.25 39.78 41.58
N VAL A 35 -15.97 38.89 42.24
CA VAL A 35 -15.84 37.44 42.03
C VAL A 35 -16.38 37.13 40.66
N PHE A 36 -15.49 36.97 39.69
CA PHE A 36 -15.80 36.35 38.40
C PHE A 36 -15.48 34.86 38.51
N CYS A 37 -16.52 34.05 38.65
CA CYS A 37 -16.43 32.62 38.34
C CYS A 37 -16.13 32.45 36.86
N ALA A 38 -14.83 32.37 36.51
CA ALA A 38 -14.39 31.93 35.21
C ALA A 38 -14.59 30.42 35.11
N GLY A 39 -15.72 30.00 34.55
CA GLY A 39 -15.93 28.63 34.15
C GLY A 39 -14.88 28.24 33.09
N LEU A 40 -13.95 27.41 33.49
CA LEU A 40 -12.95 26.80 32.61
C LEU A 40 -13.69 25.76 31.73
N LEU A 41 -14.15 26.19 30.55
CA LEU A 41 -14.57 25.29 29.47
C LEU A 41 -13.31 24.64 28.92
N VAL A 42 -12.96 23.46 29.46
CA VAL A 42 -11.99 22.58 28.84
C VAL A 42 -12.65 22.01 27.60
N ALA A 43 -12.36 22.56 26.45
CA ALA A 43 -12.68 21.96 25.17
C ALA A 43 -11.84 20.67 25.05
N LEU A 44 -12.43 19.53 25.33
CA LEU A 44 -11.87 18.24 24.93
C LEU A 44 -11.93 18.19 23.39
N SER A 45 -10.86 18.61 22.76
CA SER A 45 -10.61 18.30 21.37
C SER A 45 -10.31 16.81 21.31
N ALA A 46 -11.32 15.99 20.98
CA ALA A 46 -11.12 14.59 20.69
C ALA A 46 -10.30 14.49 19.38
N SER A 47 -9.01 14.27 19.50
CA SER A 47 -8.19 13.75 18.41
C SER A 47 -8.61 12.32 18.12
N ALA A 48 -9.57 12.15 17.22
CA ALA A 48 -10.10 10.83 16.82
C ALA A 48 -9.43 10.32 15.52
N ALA A 49 -8.25 10.84 15.12
CA ALA A 49 -7.70 10.58 13.79
C ALA A 49 -6.54 9.56 13.73
N ASP A 50 -5.90 9.16 14.83
CA ASP A 50 -4.64 8.43 14.73
C ASP A 50 -4.68 6.93 15.08
N ALA A 51 -5.82 6.36 15.42
CA ALA A 51 -5.86 4.97 15.90
C ALA A 51 -6.19 3.92 14.82
N SER A 52 -6.47 4.32 13.58
CA SER A 52 -7.27 3.45 12.71
C SER A 52 -6.47 2.62 11.70
N THR A 53 -5.37 3.11 11.15
CA THR A 53 -4.74 2.43 10.00
C THR A 53 -3.86 1.25 10.37
N ALA A 54 -3.18 1.31 11.52
CA ALA A 54 -2.33 0.21 11.99
C ALA A 54 -3.13 -1.05 12.34
N SER A 55 -4.39 -0.91 12.71
CA SER A 55 -5.29 -2.03 13.03
C SER A 55 -6.00 -2.62 11.81
N ILE A 56 -6.03 -1.91 10.67
CA ILE A 56 -6.69 -2.36 9.43
C ILE A 56 -5.78 -3.28 8.62
N VAL A 57 -4.48 -3.01 8.60
CA VAL A 57 -3.50 -3.82 7.87
C VAL A 57 -3.17 -5.06 8.71
N ILE A 58 -3.33 -6.23 8.10
CA ILE A 58 -2.98 -7.52 8.71
C ILE A 58 -1.48 -7.75 8.49
N GLY A 59 -0.73 -8.06 9.56
CA GLY A 59 0.71 -8.33 9.45
C GLY A 59 1.00 -9.49 8.48
N ALA A 60 2.10 -9.41 7.73
CA ALA A 60 2.41 -10.38 6.67
C ALA A 60 2.56 -11.82 7.16
N ASP A 61 2.99 -12.00 8.42
CA ASP A 61 3.18 -13.31 9.05
C ASP A 61 1.90 -13.85 9.72
N GLU A 62 0.83 -13.06 9.74
CA GLU A 62 -0.42 -13.49 10.37
C GLU A 62 -1.17 -14.49 9.51
N ILE A 63 -1.75 -15.49 10.18
CA ILE A 63 -2.67 -16.45 9.56
C ILE A 63 -4.02 -15.79 9.36
N VAL A 64 -4.57 -15.86 8.16
CA VAL A 64 -5.86 -15.30 7.80
C VAL A 64 -6.81 -16.40 7.37
N LEU A 65 -7.92 -16.57 8.08
CA LEU A 65 -8.91 -17.61 7.80
C LEU A 65 -8.25 -19.00 7.68
N ASP A 66 -7.44 -19.35 8.68
CA ASP A 66 -6.72 -20.63 8.80
C ASP A 66 -5.68 -20.93 7.71
N ARG A 67 -5.23 -19.88 6.98
CA ARG A 67 -4.25 -20.02 5.89
C ARG A 67 -3.16 -18.97 5.98
N PRO A 68 -1.90 -19.31 5.69
CA PRO A 68 -0.83 -18.33 5.54
C PRO A 68 -1.11 -17.43 4.33
N GLN A 69 -0.66 -16.17 4.41
CA GLN A 69 -0.96 -15.20 3.34
C GLN A 69 -0.32 -15.57 1.98
N SER A 70 0.76 -16.33 1.97
CA SER A 70 1.34 -16.89 0.73
C SER A 70 0.36 -17.82 -0.03
N GLU A 71 -0.51 -18.53 0.67
CA GLU A 71 -1.56 -19.32 0.01
C GLU A 71 -2.69 -18.46 -0.54
N TRP A 72 -2.97 -17.31 0.09
CA TRP A 72 -3.91 -16.32 -0.46
C TRP A 72 -3.34 -15.67 -1.72
N SER A 73 -2.01 -15.47 -1.83
CA SER A 73 -1.39 -15.03 -3.07
C SER A 73 -1.55 -16.05 -4.21
N GLN A 74 -1.44 -17.35 -3.91
CA GLN A 74 -1.75 -18.42 -4.88
C GLN A 74 -3.22 -18.39 -5.32
N ALA A 75 -4.15 -18.29 -4.36
CA ALA A 75 -5.58 -18.21 -4.64
C ALA A 75 -5.94 -16.98 -5.49
N TYR A 76 -5.33 -15.84 -5.22
CA TYR A 76 -5.46 -14.64 -6.03
C TYR A 76 -5.00 -14.87 -7.48
N LEU A 77 -3.84 -15.46 -7.67
CA LEU A 77 -3.30 -15.73 -9.00
C LEU A 77 -4.13 -16.78 -9.77
N GLN A 78 -4.66 -17.77 -9.07
CA GLN A 78 -5.61 -18.73 -9.63
C GLN A 78 -6.92 -18.04 -10.03
N TRP A 79 -7.42 -17.11 -9.22
CA TRP A 79 -8.59 -16.31 -9.55
C TRP A 79 -8.36 -15.51 -10.85
N ILE A 80 -7.22 -14.79 -10.97
CA ILE A 80 -6.87 -14.08 -12.21
C ILE A 80 -6.74 -15.03 -13.41
N ALA A 81 -6.09 -16.19 -13.23
CA ALA A 81 -5.89 -17.18 -14.29
C ALA A 81 -7.18 -17.87 -14.77
N ALA A 82 -8.25 -17.80 -13.98
CA ALA A 82 -9.57 -18.34 -14.35
C ALA A 82 -10.29 -17.54 -15.44
N PHE A 83 -9.78 -16.36 -15.79
CA PHE A 83 -10.33 -15.51 -16.85
C PHE A 83 -9.53 -15.61 -18.14
N ALA A 84 -10.20 -15.44 -19.28
CA ALA A 84 -9.49 -15.15 -20.51
C ALA A 84 -8.84 -13.74 -20.41
N ARG A 85 -7.75 -13.53 -21.16
CA ARG A 85 -6.94 -12.30 -21.04
C ARG A 85 -7.78 -11.04 -21.14
N ASP A 86 -8.66 -10.97 -22.14
CA ASP A 86 -9.44 -9.77 -22.46
C ASP A 86 -10.65 -9.56 -21.53
N SER A 87 -11.02 -10.57 -20.75
CA SER A 87 -12.09 -10.50 -19.74
C SER A 87 -11.56 -10.57 -18.31
N SER A 88 -10.24 -10.52 -18.14
CA SER A 88 -9.60 -10.53 -16.83
C SER A 88 -9.91 -9.24 -16.06
N PRO A 89 -10.18 -9.31 -14.76
CA PRO A 89 -10.29 -8.12 -13.91
C PRO A 89 -9.07 -7.20 -13.95
N VAL A 90 -7.90 -7.72 -14.34
CA VAL A 90 -6.68 -6.91 -14.55
C VAL A 90 -6.81 -6.02 -15.78
N ALA A 91 -7.48 -6.49 -16.84
CA ALA A 91 -7.73 -5.71 -18.06
C ALA A 91 -8.87 -4.68 -17.90
N ASP A 92 -9.74 -4.85 -16.90
CA ASP A 92 -10.81 -3.91 -16.60
C ASP A 92 -10.24 -2.65 -15.93
N THR A 93 -10.47 -1.51 -16.54
CA THR A 93 -10.01 -0.21 -16.02
C THR A 93 -11.07 0.55 -15.21
N SER A 94 -12.31 0.06 -15.18
CA SER A 94 -13.47 0.76 -14.59
C SER A 94 -13.91 0.21 -13.24
N GLY A 95 -13.71 -1.10 -13.02
CA GLY A 95 -14.23 -1.83 -11.87
C GLY A 95 -15.50 -2.63 -12.16
N ALA A 96 -15.95 -2.68 -13.42
CA ALA A 96 -17.12 -3.48 -13.81
C ALA A 96 -16.95 -4.98 -13.48
N SER A 97 -15.70 -5.48 -13.46
CA SER A 97 -15.35 -6.86 -13.15
C SER A 97 -15.00 -7.11 -11.68
N CYS A 98 -15.16 -6.14 -10.78
CA CYS A 98 -14.77 -6.29 -9.36
C CYS A 98 -15.48 -7.45 -8.64
N THR A 99 -16.71 -7.76 -9.02
CA THR A 99 -17.50 -8.85 -8.42
C THR A 99 -17.33 -10.19 -9.12
N ALA A 100 -16.57 -10.21 -10.21
CA ALA A 100 -16.49 -11.38 -11.07
C ALA A 100 -15.78 -12.55 -10.35
N ARG A 101 -16.47 -13.69 -10.21
CA ARG A 101 -15.97 -14.94 -9.59
C ARG A 101 -15.37 -14.75 -8.20
N GLN A 102 -15.79 -13.74 -7.45
CA GLN A 102 -15.43 -13.63 -6.03
C GLN A 102 -16.10 -14.75 -5.23
N GLN A 103 -15.36 -15.37 -4.33
CA GLN A 103 -15.84 -16.47 -3.51
C GLN A 103 -15.26 -16.40 -2.08
N GLY A 104 -16.02 -16.91 -1.10
CA GLY A 104 -15.58 -16.98 0.29
C GLY A 104 -15.47 -15.60 0.95
N ASP A 105 -14.65 -15.50 2.00
CA ASP A 105 -14.56 -14.34 2.88
C ASP A 105 -13.40 -13.40 2.54
N VAL A 106 -12.52 -13.79 1.62
CA VAL A 106 -11.50 -12.91 1.06
C VAL A 106 -11.97 -12.35 -0.27
N TRP A 107 -11.91 -11.03 -0.40
CA TRP A 107 -12.24 -10.29 -1.61
C TRP A 107 -10.97 -9.82 -2.31
N PHE A 108 -10.76 -10.29 -3.53
CA PHE A 108 -9.60 -9.95 -4.32
C PHE A 108 -9.80 -8.64 -5.07
N LEU A 109 -8.86 -7.70 -4.91
CA LEU A 109 -8.77 -6.52 -5.76
C LEU A 109 -7.77 -6.79 -6.89
N ALA A 110 -8.15 -6.50 -8.13
CA ALA A 110 -7.29 -6.79 -9.27
C ALA A 110 -6.18 -5.74 -9.42
N GLY A 111 -4.93 -6.18 -9.56
CA GLY A 111 -3.79 -5.31 -9.89
C GLY A 111 -3.91 -4.68 -11.29
N SER A 112 -2.86 -3.99 -11.74
CA SER A 112 -2.76 -3.46 -13.10
C SER A 112 -1.64 -4.15 -13.88
N ASP A 113 -1.69 -4.07 -15.20
CA ASP A 113 -0.63 -4.56 -16.09
C ASP A 113 0.43 -3.49 -16.40
N GLY A 114 0.30 -2.31 -15.84
CA GLY A 114 1.25 -1.20 -16.00
C GLY A 114 1.15 -0.45 -17.32
N THR A 115 0.14 -0.72 -18.15
CA THR A 115 -0.03 0.00 -19.44
C THR A 115 -0.45 1.44 -19.23
N ALA A 116 -1.23 1.72 -18.16
CA ALA A 116 -1.66 3.05 -17.75
C ALA A 116 -2.07 3.04 -16.25
N PRO A 117 -2.15 4.20 -15.60
CA PRO A 117 -2.82 4.33 -14.30
C PRO A 117 -4.28 3.90 -14.40
N VAL A 118 -4.75 3.13 -13.41
CA VAL A 118 -6.11 2.57 -13.39
C VAL A 118 -6.87 3.08 -12.19
N THR A 119 -8.14 3.46 -12.39
CA THR A 119 -9.08 3.76 -11.30
C THR A 119 -10.30 2.87 -11.42
N ARG A 120 -10.56 2.02 -10.41
CA ARG A 120 -11.69 1.11 -10.36
C ARG A 120 -12.68 1.52 -9.28
N THR A 121 -13.96 1.52 -9.61
CA THR A 121 -15.05 1.72 -8.64
C THR A 121 -15.71 0.38 -8.38
N CYS A 122 -15.67 -0.10 -7.14
CA CYS A 122 -16.11 -1.43 -6.76
C CYS A 122 -17.07 -1.39 -5.58
N ALA A 123 -18.19 -2.09 -5.68
CA ALA A 123 -19.00 -2.43 -4.52
C ALA A 123 -18.41 -3.69 -3.86
N VAL A 124 -18.17 -3.64 -2.55
CA VAL A 124 -17.61 -4.74 -1.77
C VAL A 124 -18.59 -5.09 -0.66
N PRO A 125 -18.97 -6.37 -0.49
CA PRO A 125 -19.81 -6.76 0.63
C PRO A 125 -19.11 -6.49 1.98
N ALA A 126 -19.85 -5.96 2.94
CA ALA A 126 -19.33 -5.75 4.29
C ALA A 126 -18.85 -7.08 4.90
N GLY A 127 -17.86 -7.00 5.78
CA GLY A 127 -17.29 -8.16 6.46
C GLY A 127 -16.26 -8.95 5.65
N LYS A 128 -15.92 -8.53 4.43
CA LYS A 128 -14.89 -9.20 3.62
C LYS A 128 -13.49 -8.71 3.99
N THR A 129 -12.57 -9.63 4.21
CA THR A 129 -11.13 -9.37 4.25
C THR A 129 -10.67 -9.03 2.83
N LEU A 130 -9.95 -7.92 2.65
CA LEU A 130 -9.47 -7.52 1.33
C LEU A 130 -8.08 -8.07 1.07
N PHE A 131 -7.83 -8.54 -0.14
CA PHE A 131 -6.50 -8.90 -0.64
C PHE A 131 -6.10 -7.90 -1.74
N VAL A 132 -5.07 -7.11 -1.47
CA VAL A 132 -4.62 -6.00 -2.31
C VAL A 132 -3.25 -6.31 -2.90
N PRO A 133 -3.13 -6.58 -4.20
CA PRO A 133 -1.82 -6.74 -4.84
C PRO A 133 -1.15 -5.36 -5.02
N VAL A 134 0.13 -5.27 -4.67
CA VAL A 134 0.95 -4.09 -4.91
C VAL A 134 1.77 -4.28 -6.19
N VAL A 135 2.60 -5.29 -6.23
CA VAL A 135 3.35 -5.71 -7.42
C VAL A 135 3.81 -7.15 -7.24
N SER A 136 3.75 -7.93 -8.30
CA SER A 136 4.18 -9.34 -8.26
C SER A 136 4.72 -9.81 -9.58
N THR A 137 5.50 -10.89 -9.52
CA THR A 137 5.92 -11.68 -10.68
C THR A 137 5.40 -13.10 -10.55
N VAL A 138 5.13 -13.71 -11.68
CA VAL A 138 4.63 -15.09 -11.78
C VAL A 138 5.42 -15.82 -12.85
N GLU A 139 6.25 -16.75 -12.42
CA GLU A 139 6.94 -17.65 -13.33
C GLU A 139 6.05 -18.85 -13.60
N ARG A 140 5.98 -19.27 -14.87
CA ARG A 140 5.08 -20.34 -15.31
C ARG A 140 5.88 -21.42 -16.03
N SER A 141 5.54 -22.69 -15.73
CA SER A 141 6.11 -23.80 -16.47
C SER A 141 5.79 -23.71 -17.96
N GLY A 142 6.78 -24.03 -18.78
CA GLY A 142 6.59 -24.26 -20.21
C GLY A 142 5.91 -25.59 -20.52
N ASN A 143 6.37 -26.26 -21.57
CA ASN A 143 5.91 -27.59 -21.98
C ASN A 143 6.81 -28.72 -21.43
N ARG A 144 7.79 -28.38 -20.60
CA ARG A 144 8.69 -29.30 -19.91
C ARG A 144 8.24 -29.48 -18.48
N GLU A 145 8.76 -30.50 -17.80
CA GLU A 145 8.64 -30.67 -16.36
C GLU A 145 9.06 -29.36 -15.64
N PRO A 146 8.24 -28.86 -14.70
CA PRO A 146 8.56 -27.61 -14.02
C PRO A 146 9.76 -27.78 -13.09
N ASP A 147 10.72 -26.90 -13.20
CA ASP A 147 11.79 -26.71 -12.23
C ASP A 147 11.37 -25.59 -11.25
N CYS A 148 10.71 -25.98 -10.19
CA CYS A 148 10.13 -25.05 -9.22
C CYS A 148 11.19 -24.20 -8.54
N ASP A 149 12.34 -24.76 -8.20
CA ASP A 149 13.44 -24.05 -7.56
C ASP A 149 14.02 -22.98 -8.49
N SER A 150 14.20 -23.31 -9.77
CA SER A 150 14.67 -22.33 -10.74
C SER A 150 13.66 -21.21 -10.97
N MET A 151 12.39 -21.55 -11.09
CA MET A 151 11.31 -20.57 -11.24
C MET A 151 11.20 -19.68 -10.00
N ALA A 152 11.35 -20.23 -8.80
CA ALA A 152 11.33 -19.45 -7.55
C ALA A 152 12.49 -18.47 -7.47
N ARG A 153 13.70 -18.89 -7.85
CA ARG A 153 14.87 -17.97 -7.92
C ARG A 153 14.63 -16.83 -8.91
N ILE A 154 14.10 -17.12 -10.11
CA ILE A 154 13.80 -16.08 -11.10
C ILE A 154 12.74 -15.10 -10.56
N ALA A 155 11.68 -15.58 -9.95
CA ALA A 155 10.65 -14.73 -9.35
C ALA A 155 11.24 -13.84 -8.24
N ALA A 156 12.07 -14.42 -7.37
CA ALA A 156 12.75 -13.69 -6.29
C ALA A 156 13.71 -12.62 -6.83
N ASP A 157 14.48 -12.94 -7.84
CA ASP A 157 15.41 -11.99 -8.48
C ASP A 157 14.64 -10.83 -9.14
N ASN A 158 13.56 -11.13 -9.83
CA ASN A 158 12.69 -10.11 -10.42
C ASN A 158 12.19 -9.12 -9.36
N ILE A 159 11.67 -9.60 -8.25
CA ILE A 159 11.17 -8.72 -7.18
C ILE A 159 12.32 -7.96 -6.53
N THR A 160 13.43 -8.61 -6.23
CA THR A 160 14.56 -8.00 -5.50
C THR A 160 15.26 -6.90 -6.32
N HIS A 161 15.42 -7.09 -7.61
CA HIS A 161 16.25 -6.20 -8.43
C HIS A 161 15.47 -5.26 -9.34
N ARG A 162 14.20 -5.55 -9.61
CA ARG A 162 13.40 -4.80 -10.58
C ARG A 162 12.27 -4.00 -9.96
N VAL A 163 11.93 -4.26 -8.68
CA VAL A 163 10.87 -3.51 -7.98
C VAL A 163 11.44 -2.35 -7.18
N SER A 164 10.81 -1.20 -7.31
CA SER A 164 11.13 -0.01 -6.54
C SER A 164 9.87 0.84 -6.31
N ARG A 165 9.95 1.81 -5.40
CA ARG A 165 8.87 2.78 -5.13
C ARG A 165 7.55 2.11 -4.73
N LEU A 166 7.59 1.30 -3.68
CA LEU A 166 6.37 0.76 -3.07
C LEU A 166 5.67 1.86 -2.27
N SER A 167 4.40 2.09 -2.58
CA SER A 167 3.53 3.00 -1.83
C SER A 167 2.10 2.47 -1.82
N MET A 168 1.44 2.59 -0.69
CA MET A 168 0.01 2.30 -0.54
C MET A 168 -0.60 3.28 0.45
N THR A 169 -1.80 3.76 0.15
CA THR A 169 -2.60 4.54 1.09
C THR A 169 -3.99 3.95 1.22
N ILE A 170 -4.60 4.08 2.39
CA ILE A 170 -5.99 3.73 2.69
C ILE A 170 -6.64 4.99 3.25
N ASP A 171 -7.64 5.50 2.57
CA ASP A 171 -8.35 6.75 2.92
C ASP A 171 -7.40 7.94 3.16
N GLY A 172 -6.34 7.99 2.34
CA GLY A 172 -5.30 9.02 2.39
C GLY A 172 -4.21 8.79 3.45
N GLN A 173 -4.33 7.76 4.30
CA GLN A 173 -3.32 7.41 5.29
C GLN A 173 -2.33 6.41 4.67
N ALA A 174 -1.04 6.68 4.82
CA ALA A 174 0.01 5.80 4.31
C ALA A 174 0.04 4.47 5.07
N VAL A 175 0.26 3.38 4.33
CA VAL A 175 0.58 2.08 4.91
C VAL A 175 2.09 1.99 5.09
N ASP A 176 2.51 1.88 6.34
CA ASP A 176 3.92 1.78 6.68
C ASP A 176 4.49 0.39 6.38
N ASN A 177 5.81 0.33 6.22
CA ASN A 177 6.57 -0.92 6.13
C ASN A 177 6.08 -1.90 5.06
N LEU A 178 5.65 -1.43 3.89
CA LEU A 178 5.21 -2.28 2.78
C LEU A 178 6.23 -3.35 2.39
N ALA A 179 7.50 -3.11 2.63
CA ALA A 179 8.56 -4.08 2.35
C ALA A 179 8.42 -5.38 3.16
N SER A 180 7.77 -5.36 4.33
CA SER A 180 7.51 -6.57 5.11
C SER A 180 6.38 -7.42 4.54
N HIS A 181 5.57 -6.90 3.64
CA HIS A 181 4.45 -7.60 3.00
C HIS A 181 4.86 -8.34 1.72
N ARG A 182 6.13 -8.78 1.62
CA ARG A 182 6.56 -9.64 0.54
C ARG A 182 6.15 -11.08 0.82
N LEU A 183 5.40 -11.66 -0.11
CA LEU A 183 4.93 -13.04 -0.06
C LEU A 183 5.49 -13.80 -1.27
N ALA A 184 6.23 -14.87 -0.99
CA ALA A 184 6.70 -15.80 -2.00
C ALA A 184 5.98 -17.14 -1.82
N THR A 185 5.69 -17.84 -2.92
CA THR A 185 5.25 -19.23 -2.85
C THR A 185 6.45 -20.13 -2.64
N HIS A 186 6.37 -21.03 -1.67
CA HIS A 186 7.49 -21.95 -1.38
C HIS A 186 7.59 -23.07 -2.41
N ASP A 187 6.42 -23.53 -2.88
CA ASP A 187 6.32 -24.63 -3.82
C ASP A 187 5.59 -24.21 -5.09
N CYS A 188 5.75 -25.01 -6.12
CA CYS A 188 4.94 -24.87 -7.31
C CYS A 188 3.46 -25.16 -7.02
N PHE A 189 2.60 -24.34 -7.60
CA PHE A 189 1.16 -24.55 -7.54
C PHE A 189 0.53 -24.58 -8.94
N ALA A 190 -0.61 -25.25 -9.06
CA ALA A 190 -1.38 -25.24 -10.30
C ALA A 190 -2.00 -23.83 -10.52
N LEU A 191 -1.62 -23.15 -11.58
CA LEU A 191 -2.07 -21.77 -11.83
C LEU A 191 -3.52 -21.70 -12.34
N GLY A 192 -4.06 -22.75 -12.91
CA GLY A 192 -5.42 -22.67 -13.41
C GLY A 192 -5.95 -24.00 -13.96
N LEU A 193 -7.26 -23.99 -14.21
CA LEU A 193 -7.94 -25.09 -14.85
C LEU A 193 -7.43 -25.27 -16.28
N ARG A 194 -7.38 -26.52 -16.74
CA ARG A 194 -7.10 -26.82 -18.12
C ARG A 194 -8.12 -26.11 -19.02
N GLN A 195 -7.63 -25.29 -19.92
CA GLN A 195 -8.50 -24.63 -20.92
C GLN A 195 -9.06 -25.62 -21.95
N SER A 196 -8.47 -26.81 -22.04
CA SER A 196 -8.98 -27.93 -22.82
C SER A 196 -8.48 -29.26 -22.24
N PRO A 197 -9.12 -30.40 -22.54
CA PRO A 197 -8.66 -31.73 -22.10
C PRO A 197 -7.22 -32.07 -22.55
N ARG A 198 -6.72 -31.38 -23.57
CA ARG A 198 -5.37 -31.62 -24.14
C ARG A 198 -4.34 -30.61 -23.64
N SER A 199 -4.75 -29.60 -22.89
CA SER A 199 -3.80 -28.62 -22.33
C SER A 199 -3.15 -29.16 -21.05
N VAL A 200 -1.84 -29.01 -20.94
CA VAL A 200 -1.12 -29.26 -19.68
C VAL A 200 -1.50 -28.16 -18.70
N ALA A 201 -1.85 -28.56 -17.46
CA ALA A 201 -2.06 -27.59 -16.40
C ALA A 201 -0.74 -26.80 -16.21
N LYS A 202 -0.82 -25.47 -16.26
CA LYS A 202 0.34 -24.65 -16.00
C LYS A 202 0.64 -24.64 -14.50
N THR A 203 1.87 -25.00 -14.19
CA THR A 203 2.42 -24.87 -12.85
C THR A 203 3.11 -23.50 -12.72
N ALA A 204 3.02 -22.88 -11.59
CA ALA A 204 3.60 -21.56 -11.36
C ALA A 204 4.27 -21.46 -9.99
N VAL A 205 5.16 -20.52 -9.87
CA VAL A 205 5.61 -19.92 -8.61
C VAL A 205 5.42 -18.42 -8.71
N ALA A 206 5.28 -17.75 -7.58
CA ALA A 206 5.11 -16.31 -7.53
C ALA A 206 5.90 -15.69 -6.38
N ASP A 207 6.28 -14.45 -6.57
CA ASP A 207 6.84 -13.59 -5.53
C ASP A 207 6.29 -12.17 -5.74
N GLY A 208 6.04 -11.44 -4.66
CA GLY A 208 5.47 -10.11 -4.77
C GLY A 208 5.11 -9.49 -3.43
N TYR A 209 4.67 -8.25 -3.51
CA TYR A 209 4.14 -7.50 -2.38
C TYR A 209 2.62 -7.50 -2.46
N TYR A 210 2.00 -7.94 -1.38
CA TYR A 210 0.55 -8.03 -1.24
C TYR A 210 0.16 -7.62 0.18
N VAL A 211 -0.93 -6.92 0.32
CA VAL A 211 -1.44 -6.48 1.62
C VAL A 211 -2.81 -7.06 1.85
N MET A 212 -3.01 -7.69 3.01
CA MET A 212 -4.33 -8.08 3.46
C MET A 212 -4.88 -7.08 4.47
N LEU A 213 -6.15 -6.74 4.33
CA LEU A 213 -6.82 -5.78 5.19
C LEU A 213 -7.97 -6.46 5.94
N GLN A 214 -8.11 -6.13 7.22
CA GLN A 214 -9.32 -6.43 7.96
C GLN A 214 -10.54 -5.88 7.20
N PRO A 215 -11.75 -6.42 7.44
CA PRO A 215 -12.96 -5.87 6.87
C PRO A 215 -13.07 -4.36 7.15
N LEU A 216 -13.22 -3.59 6.08
CA LEU A 216 -13.44 -2.15 6.22
C LEU A 216 -14.85 -1.86 6.73
N PRO A 217 -15.05 -0.77 7.47
CA PRO A 217 -16.39 -0.29 7.84
C PRO A 217 -17.29 -0.09 6.62
N ALA A 218 -18.60 -0.11 6.80
CA ALA A 218 -19.52 0.25 5.74
C ALA A 218 -19.35 1.72 5.34
N GLY A 219 -19.35 2.00 4.03
CA GLY A 219 -19.19 3.33 3.47
C GLY A 219 -18.17 3.40 2.33
N PRO A 220 -17.85 4.62 1.88
CA PRO A 220 -16.87 4.85 0.83
C PRO A 220 -15.44 4.78 1.37
N HIS A 221 -14.58 4.06 0.67
CA HIS A 221 -13.16 3.96 0.95
C HIS A 221 -12.32 4.16 -0.31
N THR A 222 -11.09 4.62 -0.15
CA THR A 222 -10.14 4.76 -1.25
C THR A 222 -8.84 4.06 -0.89
N ILE A 223 -8.41 3.11 -1.73
CA ILE A 223 -7.10 2.49 -1.64
C ILE A 223 -6.31 2.90 -2.88
N ALA A 224 -5.16 3.53 -2.69
CA ALA A 224 -4.24 3.85 -3.79
C ALA A 224 -2.94 3.06 -3.61
N VAL A 225 -2.49 2.45 -4.70
CA VAL A 225 -1.30 1.60 -4.75
C VAL A 225 -0.40 2.09 -5.86
N GLU A 226 0.88 2.28 -5.55
CA GLU A 226 1.90 2.62 -6.52
C GLU A 226 3.14 1.75 -6.33
N ALA A 227 3.71 1.31 -7.42
CA ALA A 227 4.98 0.63 -7.48
C ALA A 227 5.69 0.95 -8.80
N ARG A 228 6.94 0.56 -8.91
CA ARG A 228 7.68 0.61 -10.16
C ARG A 228 8.35 -0.74 -10.40
N PHE A 229 8.13 -1.31 -11.58
CA PHE A 229 8.82 -2.49 -12.05
C PHE A 229 9.73 -2.08 -13.21
N ASP A 230 11.04 -2.11 -13.01
CA ASP A 230 12.05 -1.44 -13.87
C ASP A 230 11.69 0.05 -14.10
N SER A 231 11.46 0.41 -15.35
CA SER A 231 11.01 1.75 -15.75
C SER A 231 9.49 1.90 -15.77
N THR A 232 8.73 0.79 -15.65
CA THR A 232 7.27 0.79 -15.79
C THR A 232 6.62 1.21 -14.47
N PRO A 233 5.86 2.31 -14.42
CA PRO A 233 5.07 2.66 -13.26
C PRO A 233 3.81 1.79 -13.20
N LEU A 234 3.49 1.29 -12.02
CA LEU A 234 2.25 0.61 -11.70
C LEU A 234 1.45 1.52 -10.77
N SER A 235 0.25 1.89 -11.16
CA SER A 235 -0.62 2.75 -10.34
C SER A 235 -2.06 2.27 -10.44
N THR A 236 -2.65 1.96 -9.29
CA THR A 236 -4.04 1.54 -9.20
C THR A 236 -4.73 2.25 -8.04
N THR A 237 -5.86 2.88 -8.31
CA THR A 237 -6.74 3.45 -7.30
C THR A 237 -8.05 2.65 -7.27
N TYR A 238 -8.42 2.17 -6.10
CA TYR A 238 -9.72 1.55 -5.85
C TYR A 238 -10.59 2.51 -5.08
N ARG A 239 -11.77 2.82 -5.62
CA ARG A 239 -12.86 3.52 -4.94
C ARG A 239 -13.88 2.47 -4.55
N LEU A 240 -13.92 2.14 -3.28
CA LEU A 240 -14.75 1.07 -2.76
C LEU A 240 -16.03 1.65 -2.14
N ASP A 241 -17.15 0.99 -2.37
CA ASP A 241 -18.40 1.19 -1.66
C ASP A 241 -18.67 -0.11 -0.86
N VAL A 242 -18.36 -0.08 0.43
CA VAL A 242 -18.54 -1.23 1.34
C VAL A 242 -19.96 -1.21 1.89
N ARG A 243 -20.74 -2.28 1.63
CA ARG A 243 -22.17 -2.36 1.96
C ARG A 243 -22.69 -3.77 2.21
#